data_538c71c2f7451ca2d72395f5ecaac52f
#
_entry.id   538c71c2f7451ca2d72395f5ecaac52f
#
_cell.length_a   1.000
_cell.length_b   1.000
_cell.length_c   1.000
_cell.angle_alpha   90.00
_cell.angle_beta   90.00
_cell.angle_gamma   90.00
#
_symmetry.space_group_name_H-M   'P 1'
#
loop_
_entity.id
_entity.type
_entity.pdbx_description
1 polymer ?
#
loop_
_entity_poly.entity_id
_entity_poly.type
_entity_poly.pdbx_seq_one_letter_code
_entity_poly.pdbx_strand_id
1 'polypeptide(L)'
;TLTSLGIKAYREVTPDSRYYWNGEFTVDTSGSEVVGTYASTARDVATLKANMLEKARSSVASRLADIDWYWSRAAKGGTAVPSNIATYATTLYSEHETIKTAINAISDLAGVMAYENKPHTETRKVAVYDDDGNVSYGDETYTLTRNIDMCTHFTANPTDEVDPAFVSLVAD
;
A
#
# COMPACT_ATOMS: atom_id res chain seq x y z
N THR A 1 -14.17 40.25 16.32
CA THR A 1 -13.40 39.15 15.68
C THR A 1 -12.13 38.87 16.49
N LEU A 2 -11.56 37.64 16.45
CA LEU A 2 -10.33 37.31 17.17
C LEU A 2 -9.16 38.23 16.81
N THR A 3 -9.10 38.67 15.56
CA THR A 3 -8.11 39.60 15.06
C THR A 3 -8.19 40.98 15.75
N SER A 4 -9.37 41.47 16.11
CA SER A 4 -9.54 42.76 16.84
C SER A 4 -9.03 42.68 18.30
N LEU A 5 -8.84 41.47 18.83
CA LEU A 5 -8.28 41.21 20.15
C LEU A 5 -6.75 40.91 20.09
N GLY A 6 -6.14 41.07 18.92
CA GLY A 6 -4.73 40.74 18.72
C GLY A 6 -4.38 39.27 18.73
N ILE A 7 -5.41 38.39 18.62
CA ILE A 7 -5.23 36.94 18.58
C ILE A 7 -4.94 36.53 17.15
N LYS A 8 -3.77 35.93 16.91
CA LYS A 8 -3.36 35.37 15.63
C LYS A 8 -3.71 33.89 15.53
N ALA A 9 -4.06 33.43 14.34
CA ALA A 9 -4.18 32.01 14.08
C ALA A 9 -2.84 31.31 14.26
N TYR A 10 -2.85 30.05 14.72
CA TYR A 10 -1.65 29.21 14.83
C TYR A 10 -1.71 28.10 13.78
N ARG A 11 -0.58 27.88 13.13
CA ARG A 11 -0.37 26.77 12.19
C ARG A 11 0.96 26.10 12.48
N GLU A 12 0.96 24.78 12.52
CA GLU A 12 2.17 23.98 12.63
C GLU A 12 2.54 23.35 11.29
N VAL A 13 3.81 23.40 10.96
CA VAL A 13 4.38 22.76 9.77
C VAL A 13 5.32 21.65 10.24
N THR A 14 4.84 20.42 10.18
CA THR A 14 5.59 19.23 10.55
C THR A 14 5.94 18.44 9.30
N PRO A 15 7.23 18.33 8.94
CA PRO A 15 7.66 17.48 7.84
C PRO A 15 7.33 16.01 8.10
N ASP A 16 6.99 15.28 7.04
CA ASP A 16 6.66 13.85 7.14
C ASP A 16 7.87 13.03 7.63
N SER A 17 7.75 12.45 8.81
CA SER A 17 8.82 11.70 9.48
C SER A 17 9.25 10.43 8.73
N ARG A 18 8.50 9.98 7.72
CA ARG A 18 8.93 8.90 6.82
C ARG A 18 10.12 9.32 5.97
N TYR A 19 10.19 10.59 5.59
CA TYR A 19 11.16 11.13 4.64
C TYR A 19 12.14 12.10 5.26
N TYR A 20 11.84 12.63 6.45
CA TYR A 20 12.65 13.64 7.13
C TYR A 20 12.91 13.28 8.60
N TRP A 21 14.06 13.66 9.06
CA TRP A 21 14.33 13.78 10.49
C TRP A 21 13.89 15.17 10.92
N ASN A 22 12.98 15.27 11.90
CA ASN A 22 12.54 16.51 12.48
C ASN A 22 13.54 16.93 13.56
N GLY A 23 14.06 18.14 13.44
CA GLY A 23 15.02 18.76 14.36
C GLY A 23 14.36 19.78 15.27
N GLU A 24 15.04 20.91 15.47
CA GLU A 24 14.61 21.98 16.37
C GLU A 24 13.29 22.61 15.92
N PHE A 25 12.42 22.88 16.88
CA PHE A 25 11.15 23.57 16.67
C PHE A 25 11.34 25.08 16.85
N THR A 26 10.90 25.87 15.89
CA THR A 26 10.94 27.33 15.92
C THR A 26 9.54 27.91 15.71
N VAL A 27 9.29 29.09 16.29
CA VAL A 27 8.00 29.78 16.18
C VAL A 27 8.23 31.15 15.57
N ASP A 28 7.59 31.40 14.44
CA ASP A 28 7.54 32.72 13.80
C ASP A 28 6.21 33.42 14.14
N THR A 29 6.32 34.62 14.76
CA THR A 29 5.18 35.44 15.14
C THR A 29 5.09 36.73 14.31
N SER A 30 5.98 36.94 13.34
CA SER A 30 6.08 38.16 12.56
C SER A 30 4.96 38.41 11.57
N GLY A 31 4.37 37.33 11.06
CA GLY A 31 3.27 37.37 10.07
C GLY A 31 1.87 37.60 10.66
N SER A 32 0.86 37.48 9.82
CA SER A 32 -0.56 37.51 10.22
C SER A 32 -0.99 36.26 11.01
N GLU A 33 -0.23 35.17 10.89
CA GLU A 33 -0.36 33.91 11.65
C GLU A 33 0.88 33.68 12.49
N VAL A 34 0.75 32.90 13.55
CA VAL A 34 1.87 32.29 14.26
C VAL A 34 2.16 30.96 13.62
N VAL A 35 3.40 30.77 13.12
CA VAL A 35 3.81 29.56 12.42
C VAL A 35 4.86 28.82 13.23
N GLY A 36 4.54 27.64 13.71
CA GLY A 36 5.50 26.69 14.29
C GLY A 36 6.08 25.82 13.17
N THR A 37 7.41 25.73 13.09
CA THR A 37 8.09 24.95 12.06
C THR A 37 9.19 24.08 12.68
N TYR A 38 9.25 22.82 12.29
CA TYR A 38 10.38 21.96 12.60
C TYR A 38 11.45 22.10 11.52
N ALA A 39 12.69 22.31 11.95
CA ALA A 39 13.84 22.10 11.06
C ALA A 39 13.82 20.65 10.58
N SER A 40 14.19 20.40 9.33
CA SER A 40 14.14 19.05 8.77
C SER A 40 15.40 18.70 8.00
N THR A 41 15.85 17.48 8.16
CA THR A 41 16.93 16.90 7.36
C THR A 41 16.37 15.72 6.56
N ALA A 42 16.56 15.73 5.25
CA ALA A 42 16.12 14.64 4.39
C ALA A 42 16.79 13.31 4.80
N ARG A 43 16.02 12.24 4.79
CA ARG A 43 16.56 10.89 4.95
C ARG A 43 17.33 10.48 3.69
N ASP A 44 18.28 9.60 3.87
CA ASP A 44 19.08 9.07 2.76
C ASP A 44 18.21 8.28 1.79
N VAL A 45 18.22 8.69 0.52
CA VAL A 45 17.41 8.09 -0.56
C VAL A 45 17.78 6.63 -0.80
N ALA A 46 19.07 6.27 -0.70
CA ALA A 46 19.51 4.90 -0.90
C ALA A 46 18.94 3.98 0.19
N THR A 47 18.92 4.43 1.44
CA THR A 47 18.32 3.72 2.56
C THR A 47 16.81 3.55 2.38
N LEU A 48 16.09 4.60 1.97
CA LEU A 48 14.65 4.52 1.71
C LEU A 48 14.35 3.51 0.61
N LYS A 49 15.09 3.55 -0.51
CA LYS A 49 14.96 2.58 -1.62
C LYS A 49 15.24 1.15 -1.16
N ALA A 50 16.28 0.93 -0.35
CA ALA A 50 16.61 -0.38 0.18
C ALA A 50 15.45 -0.95 1.04
N ASN A 51 14.85 -0.13 1.88
CA ASN A 51 13.70 -0.51 2.69
C ASN A 51 12.47 -0.86 1.82
N MET A 52 12.21 -0.10 0.76
CA MET A 52 11.12 -0.38 -0.19
C MET A 52 11.35 -1.71 -0.92
N LEU A 53 12.57 -1.97 -1.40
CA LEU A 53 12.93 -3.24 -2.06
C LEU A 53 12.78 -4.42 -1.11
N GLU A 54 13.18 -4.28 0.16
CA GLU A 54 13.04 -5.33 1.16
C GLU A 54 11.57 -5.62 1.48
N LYS A 55 10.72 -4.60 1.59
CA LYS A 55 9.27 -4.77 1.74
C LYS A 55 8.68 -5.55 0.56
N ALA A 56 9.02 -5.16 -0.67
CA ALA A 56 8.53 -5.85 -1.87
C ALA A 56 8.97 -7.32 -1.88
N ARG A 57 10.25 -7.59 -1.57
CA ARG A 57 10.80 -8.94 -1.48
C ARG A 57 10.10 -9.79 -0.44
N SER A 58 9.90 -9.24 0.77
CA SER A 58 9.23 -9.94 1.86
C SER A 58 7.78 -10.27 1.54
N SER A 59 7.07 -9.34 0.87
CA SER A 59 5.68 -9.55 0.45
C SER A 59 5.55 -10.68 -0.56
N VAL A 60 6.41 -10.70 -1.58
CA VAL A 60 6.42 -11.79 -2.58
C VAL A 60 6.80 -13.12 -1.93
N ALA A 61 7.81 -13.13 -1.06
CA ALA A 61 8.24 -14.34 -0.37
C ALA A 61 7.11 -14.94 0.50
N SER A 62 6.37 -14.09 1.21
CA SER A 62 5.20 -14.52 2.00
C SER A 62 4.13 -15.18 1.12
N ARG A 63 3.76 -14.52 0.01
CA ARG A 63 2.74 -15.05 -0.92
C ARG A 63 3.16 -16.35 -1.61
N LEU A 64 4.45 -16.48 -1.94
CA LEU A 64 4.99 -17.72 -2.50
C LEU A 64 5.02 -18.85 -1.48
N ALA A 65 5.30 -18.55 -0.21
CA ALA A 65 5.29 -19.54 0.87
C ALA A 65 3.91 -20.20 1.04
N ASP A 66 2.82 -19.46 0.83
CA ASP A 66 1.45 -20.00 0.93
C ASP A 66 1.15 -21.09 -0.11
N ILE A 67 1.87 -21.06 -1.24
CA ILE A 67 1.67 -22.00 -2.34
C ILE A 67 2.81 -23.01 -2.54
N ASP A 68 3.91 -22.90 -1.78
CA ASP A 68 5.12 -23.74 -1.95
C ASP A 68 4.86 -25.24 -1.77
N TRP A 69 3.87 -25.59 -0.97
CA TRP A 69 3.48 -26.97 -0.74
C TRP A 69 3.04 -27.69 -2.02
N TYR A 70 2.51 -26.99 -3.04
CA TYR A 70 2.14 -27.60 -4.32
C TYR A 70 3.34 -28.20 -5.04
N TRP A 71 4.47 -27.46 -5.06
CA TRP A 71 5.74 -27.95 -5.65
C TRP A 71 6.36 -29.04 -4.82
N SER A 72 6.36 -28.89 -3.49
CA SER A 72 6.85 -29.92 -2.58
C SER A 72 6.09 -31.24 -2.73
N ARG A 73 4.78 -31.17 -2.91
CA ARG A 73 3.93 -32.35 -3.18
C ARG A 73 4.26 -32.98 -4.54
N ALA A 74 4.33 -32.19 -5.60
CA ALA A 74 4.65 -32.68 -6.93
C ALA A 74 6.04 -33.31 -7.00
N ALA A 75 7.05 -32.73 -6.36
CA ALA A 75 8.41 -33.26 -6.29
C ALA A 75 8.51 -34.63 -5.58
N LYS A 76 7.59 -34.91 -4.66
CA LYS A 76 7.49 -36.19 -3.93
C LYS A 76 6.64 -37.24 -4.66
N GLY A 77 6.31 -37.03 -5.93
CA GLY A 77 5.52 -37.96 -6.75
C GLY A 77 3.99 -37.84 -6.57
N GLY A 78 3.52 -36.77 -5.92
CA GLY A 78 2.08 -36.45 -5.80
C GLY A 78 1.52 -35.76 -7.05
N THR A 79 0.31 -35.21 -6.93
CA THR A 79 -0.38 -34.50 -8.01
C THR A 79 0.47 -33.31 -8.51
N ALA A 80 0.49 -33.11 -9.82
CA ALA A 80 1.18 -31.97 -10.46
C ALA A 80 0.64 -30.63 -9.94
N VAL A 81 1.48 -29.60 -10.03
CA VAL A 81 1.07 -28.23 -9.67
C VAL A 81 -0.06 -27.78 -10.59
N PRO A 82 -1.19 -27.28 -10.08
CA PRO A 82 -2.27 -26.72 -10.89
C PRO A 82 -1.77 -25.53 -11.73
N SER A 83 -2.27 -25.40 -12.96
CA SER A 83 -1.80 -24.37 -13.90
C SER A 83 -2.07 -22.93 -13.40
N ASN A 84 -3.18 -22.68 -12.70
CA ASN A 84 -3.49 -21.39 -12.10
C ASN A 84 -2.45 -21.00 -11.01
N ILE A 85 -2.02 -21.95 -10.19
CA ILE A 85 -0.96 -21.73 -9.16
C ILE A 85 0.37 -21.46 -9.82
N ALA A 86 0.76 -22.20 -10.86
CA ALA A 86 1.99 -21.95 -11.60
C ALA A 86 1.97 -20.58 -12.29
N THR A 87 0.85 -20.19 -12.89
CA THR A 87 0.65 -18.87 -13.49
C THR A 87 0.76 -17.77 -12.43
N TYR A 88 0.10 -17.94 -11.27
CA TYR A 88 0.17 -16.99 -10.17
C TYR A 88 1.61 -16.76 -9.69
N ALA A 89 2.39 -17.81 -9.47
CA ALA A 89 3.78 -17.69 -9.07
C ALA A 89 4.60 -16.91 -10.11
N THR A 90 4.41 -17.20 -11.41
CA THR A 90 5.10 -16.49 -12.49
C THR A 90 4.71 -15.01 -12.53
N THR A 91 3.44 -14.69 -12.31
CA THR A 91 2.94 -13.33 -12.23
C THR A 91 3.58 -12.56 -11.08
N LEU A 92 3.65 -13.17 -9.88
CA LEU A 92 4.31 -12.55 -8.71
C LEU A 92 5.77 -12.20 -8.98
N TYR A 93 6.53 -13.09 -9.62
CA TYR A 93 7.92 -12.80 -9.99
C TYR A 93 8.01 -11.63 -10.99
N SER A 94 7.13 -11.59 -11.99
CA SER A 94 7.09 -10.52 -12.97
C SER A 94 6.72 -9.16 -12.34
N GLU A 95 5.73 -9.15 -11.48
CA GLU A 95 5.32 -7.95 -10.71
C GLU A 95 6.45 -7.46 -9.81
N HIS A 96 7.14 -8.37 -9.11
CA HIS A 96 8.29 -8.03 -8.28
C HIS A 96 9.42 -7.38 -9.09
N GLU A 97 9.78 -7.92 -10.24
CA GLU A 97 10.82 -7.32 -11.10
C GLU A 97 10.38 -5.95 -11.66
N THR A 98 9.10 -5.76 -11.94
CA THR A 98 8.54 -4.47 -12.34
C THR A 98 8.68 -3.43 -11.22
N ILE A 99 8.28 -3.78 -9.99
CA ILE A 99 8.41 -2.93 -8.80
C ILE A 99 9.87 -2.60 -8.52
N LYS A 100 10.74 -3.60 -8.55
CA LYS A 100 12.19 -3.44 -8.35
C LYS A 100 12.81 -2.48 -9.38
N THR A 101 12.42 -2.61 -10.65
CA THR A 101 12.87 -1.71 -11.72
C THR A 101 12.40 -0.29 -11.47
N ALA A 102 11.13 -0.09 -11.10
CA ALA A 102 10.58 1.22 -10.80
C ALA A 102 11.29 1.89 -9.62
N ILE A 103 11.52 1.16 -8.51
CA ILE A 103 12.24 1.69 -7.33
C ILE A 103 13.69 2.05 -7.69
N ASN A 104 14.38 1.19 -8.47
CA ASN A 104 15.76 1.45 -8.86
C ASN A 104 15.90 2.69 -9.75
N ALA A 105 14.89 3.03 -10.52
CA ALA A 105 14.85 4.23 -11.36
C ALA A 105 14.68 5.53 -10.58
N ILE A 106 14.29 5.50 -9.31
CA ILE A 106 14.12 6.68 -8.46
C ILE A 106 15.50 7.29 -8.18
N SER A 107 15.66 8.59 -8.44
CA SER A 107 16.91 9.32 -8.30
C SER A 107 16.99 10.21 -7.05
N ASP A 108 15.84 10.64 -6.51
CA ASP A 108 15.76 11.63 -5.43
C ASP A 108 14.61 11.37 -4.46
N LEU A 109 14.55 12.16 -3.38
CA LEU A 109 13.54 12.05 -2.36
C LEU A 109 12.12 12.35 -2.88
N ALA A 110 11.99 13.28 -3.80
CA ALA A 110 10.69 13.60 -4.40
C ALA A 110 10.13 12.40 -5.18
N GLY A 111 10.98 11.69 -5.89
CA GLY A 111 10.64 10.44 -6.56
C GLY A 111 10.20 9.33 -5.60
N VAL A 112 10.88 9.18 -4.44
CA VAL A 112 10.45 8.25 -3.38
C VAL A 112 9.05 8.62 -2.89
N MET A 113 8.83 9.88 -2.54
CA MET A 113 7.54 10.38 -2.06
C MET A 113 6.43 10.17 -3.10
N ALA A 114 6.71 10.48 -4.37
CA ALA A 114 5.75 10.31 -5.46
C ALA A 114 5.41 8.83 -5.68
N TYR A 115 6.39 7.95 -5.58
CA TYR A 115 6.17 6.51 -5.74
C TYR A 115 5.33 5.93 -4.57
N GLU A 116 5.66 6.26 -3.32
CA GLU A 116 4.93 5.78 -2.14
C GLU A 116 3.53 6.39 -2.00
N ASN A 117 3.28 7.57 -2.53
CA ASN A 117 1.98 8.24 -2.48
C ASN A 117 1.20 8.16 -3.80
N LYS A 118 1.61 7.27 -4.70
CA LYS A 118 0.89 7.04 -5.95
C LYS A 118 -0.53 6.54 -5.66
N PRO A 119 -1.58 7.16 -6.23
CA PRO A 119 -2.93 6.67 -6.07
C PRO A 119 -3.08 5.24 -6.59
N HIS A 120 -3.77 4.42 -5.83
CA HIS A 120 -4.10 3.04 -6.20
C HIS A 120 -5.60 2.88 -6.33
N THR A 121 -6.04 2.21 -7.38
CA THR A 121 -7.46 1.92 -7.62
C THR A 121 -7.70 0.43 -7.40
N GLU A 122 -8.60 0.12 -6.49
CA GLU A 122 -9.07 -1.24 -6.22
C GLU A 122 -10.53 -1.39 -6.63
N THR A 123 -10.86 -2.54 -7.22
CA THR A 123 -12.25 -2.96 -7.41
C THR A 123 -12.58 -4.01 -6.35
N ARG A 124 -13.63 -3.76 -5.58
CA ARG A 124 -14.12 -4.67 -4.54
C ARG A 124 -15.53 -5.12 -4.85
N LYS A 125 -15.83 -6.35 -4.49
CA LYS A 125 -17.21 -6.82 -4.48
C LYS A 125 -17.93 -6.24 -3.27
N VAL A 126 -19.05 -5.56 -3.51
CA VAL A 126 -19.93 -5.04 -2.46
C VAL A 126 -21.29 -5.70 -2.57
N ALA A 127 -21.87 -5.99 -1.41
CA ALA A 127 -23.22 -6.51 -1.37
C ALA A 127 -24.21 -5.39 -1.75
N VAL A 128 -25.08 -5.69 -2.73
CA VAL A 128 -26.14 -4.81 -3.17
C VAL A 128 -27.47 -5.50 -2.83
N TYR A 129 -28.30 -4.84 -2.05
CA TYR A 129 -29.61 -5.34 -1.64
C TYR A 129 -30.69 -4.76 -2.55
N ASP A 130 -31.59 -5.60 -3.05
CA ASP A 130 -32.78 -5.13 -3.73
C ASP A 130 -33.91 -4.78 -2.73
N ASP A 131 -35.04 -4.29 -3.25
CA ASP A 131 -36.18 -3.85 -2.42
C ASP A 131 -36.85 -5.03 -1.67
N ASP A 132 -36.62 -6.27 -2.11
CA ASP A 132 -37.11 -7.51 -1.51
C ASP A 132 -36.11 -8.11 -0.50
N GLY A 133 -34.92 -7.47 -0.33
CA GLY A 133 -33.87 -7.90 0.60
C GLY A 133 -32.95 -8.98 0.05
N ASN A 134 -33.03 -9.33 -1.26
CA ASN A 134 -32.11 -10.28 -1.86
C ASN A 134 -30.75 -9.63 -2.06
N VAL A 135 -29.68 -10.40 -1.84
CA VAL A 135 -28.29 -9.93 -1.98
C VAL A 135 -27.76 -10.27 -3.37
N SER A 136 -27.22 -9.26 -4.03
CA SER A 136 -26.37 -9.42 -5.21
C SER A 136 -25.00 -8.79 -4.94
N TYR A 137 -23.97 -9.13 -5.73
CA TYR A 137 -22.64 -8.56 -5.58
C TYR A 137 -22.31 -7.72 -6.81
N GLY A 138 -22.13 -6.43 -6.59
CA GLY A 138 -21.67 -5.47 -7.60
C GLY A 138 -20.20 -5.16 -7.46
N ASP A 139 -19.58 -4.66 -8.52
CA ASP A 139 -18.21 -4.14 -8.47
C ASP A 139 -18.24 -2.66 -8.12
N GLU A 140 -17.52 -2.28 -7.07
CA GLU A 140 -17.29 -0.90 -6.70
C GLU A 140 -15.80 -0.56 -6.77
N THR A 141 -15.48 0.54 -7.43
CA THR A 141 -14.10 0.97 -7.65
C THR A 141 -13.76 2.08 -6.66
N TYR A 142 -12.74 1.85 -5.84
CA TYR A 142 -12.22 2.79 -4.86
C TYR A 142 -10.84 3.28 -5.29
N THR A 143 -10.64 4.59 -5.21
CA THR A 143 -9.29 5.17 -5.34
C THR A 143 -8.74 5.42 -3.94
N LEU A 144 -7.73 4.67 -3.58
CA LEU A 144 -7.01 4.81 -2.32
C LEU A 144 -5.86 5.80 -2.53
N THR A 145 -5.92 6.92 -1.83
CA THR A 145 -4.81 7.90 -1.75
C THR A 145 -3.88 7.58 -0.59
N ARG A 146 -3.70 6.30 -0.29
CA ARG A 146 -2.82 5.86 0.78
C ARG A 146 -1.37 5.89 0.34
N ASN A 147 -0.50 6.08 1.35
CA ASN A 147 0.85 5.56 1.28
C ASN A 147 0.76 4.09 0.88
N ILE A 148 1.15 3.82 -0.35
CA ILE A 148 1.05 2.48 -0.89
C ILE A 148 2.00 1.61 -0.09
N ASP A 149 1.42 0.75 0.73
CA ASP A 149 2.16 -0.40 1.20
C ASP A 149 2.40 -1.27 -0.04
N MET A 150 3.67 -1.49 -0.38
CA MET A 150 4.09 -2.24 -1.57
C MET A 150 3.43 -3.63 -1.65
N CYS A 151 2.92 -4.11 -0.51
CA CYS A 151 2.19 -5.37 -0.39
C CYS A 151 0.83 -5.40 -1.10
N THR A 152 0.24 -4.24 -1.41
CA THR A 152 -1.11 -4.17 -2.00
C THR A 152 -1.12 -4.24 -3.53
N HIS A 153 0.07 -4.20 -4.17
CA HIS A 153 0.20 -4.19 -5.63
C HIS A 153 0.31 -5.57 -6.29
N PHE A 154 0.40 -6.61 -5.49
CA PHE A 154 0.51 -7.96 -6.04
C PHE A 154 -0.85 -8.56 -6.34
N THR A 155 -0.91 -9.32 -7.44
CA THR A 155 -2.08 -10.11 -7.81
C THR A 155 -2.59 -10.95 -6.63
N ALA A 156 -3.90 -11.01 -6.47
CA ALA A 156 -4.53 -11.82 -5.41
C ALA A 156 -4.22 -13.31 -5.59
N ASN A 157 -4.01 -14.00 -4.46
CA ASN A 157 -3.77 -15.44 -4.49
C ASN A 157 -5.04 -16.16 -4.99
N PRO A 158 -4.95 -17.03 -6.02
CA PRO A 158 -6.10 -17.77 -6.51
C PRO A 158 -6.67 -18.79 -5.52
N THR A 159 -5.97 -19.06 -4.40
CA THR A 159 -6.48 -19.86 -3.28
C THR A 159 -7.27 -19.03 -2.26
N ASP A 160 -7.18 -17.70 -2.36
CA ASP A 160 -7.98 -16.77 -1.57
C ASP A 160 -9.37 -16.53 -2.20
N GLU A 161 -9.77 -17.35 -3.18
CA GLU A 161 -11.18 -17.40 -3.58
C GLU A 161 -11.99 -17.58 -2.32
N VAL A 162 -12.83 -16.60 -2.05
CA VAL A 162 -13.81 -16.60 -0.97
C VAL A 162 -14.49 -17.98 -1.04
N ASP A 163 -14.25 -18.82 -0.03
CA ASP A 163 -14.84 -20.13 0.05
C ASP A 163 -16.33 -19.97 -0.28
N PRO A 164 -16.86 -20.64 -1.30
CA PRO A 164 -18.28 -20.56 -1.63
C PRO A 164 -19.17 -20.87 -0.41
N ALA A 165 -18.66 -21.65 0.56
CA ALA A 165 -19.27 -21.86 1.86
C ALA A 165 -19.32 -20.59 2.71
N PHE A 166 -18.39 -19.66 2.57
CA PHE A 166 -18.43 -18.38 3.29
C PHE A 166 -19.48 -17.42 2.70
N VAL A 167 -19.71 -17.51 1.39
CA VAL A 167 -20.80 -16.77 0.72
C VAL A 167 -22.16 -17.34 1.14
N SER A 168 -22.28 -18.65 1.39
CA SER A 168 -23.52 -19.27 1.85
C SER A 168 -23.83 -19.02 3.33
N LEU A 169 -22.80 -18.74 4.16
CA LEU A 169 -22.97 -18.42 5.60
C LEU A 169 -23.43 -16.98 5.85
N VAL A 170 -23.34 -16.10 4.85
CA VAL A 170 -23.81 -14.70 4.92
C VAL A 170 -25.17 -14.55 4.23
N ALA A 171 -25.69 -15.60 3.60
CA ALA A 171 -26.95 -15.62 2.87
C ALA A 171 -28.11 -16.32 3.63
N ASP A 172 -27.88 -16.76 4.91
CA ASP A 172 -28.92 -17.31 5.80
C ASP A 172 -29.32 -16.32 6.90
#